data_a52d771aae6f7ed1eb8c85abc9cc4786
#
_entry.id   a52d771aae6f7ed1eb8c85abc9cc4786
#
_cell.length_a   1.000
_cell.length_b   1.000
_cell.length_c   1.000
_cell.angle_alpha   90.00
_cell.angle_beta   90.00
_cell.angle_gamma   90.00
#
_symmetry.space_group_name_H-M   'P 1'
#
loop_
_entity.id
_entity.type
_entity.pdbx_description
1 polymer ?
#
loop_
_entity_poly.entity_id
_entity_poly.type
_entity_poly.pdbx_seq_one_letter_code
_entity_poly.pdbx_strand_id
1 'polypeptide(L)'
;MSDQFDKFESLPEERREAILGAAIETFGRSDYKGASTESIAAKAGISKGLLFFYFKNKKELYLYIVEHLMERVSKIVVDDGFYEIDDFFELFHYTATRKRAMLEKIPYVLDFSIRAYYPEHKDIRDTMDGRRPVST
;
A
#
# COMPACT_ATOMS: atom_id res chain seq x y z
N MET A 1 18.11 -3.27 -0.74
CA MET A 1 17.43 -2.25 0.06
C MET A 1 18.06 -0.90 -0.12
N SER A 2 17.26 0.04 -0.42
CA SER A 2 17.72 1.40 -0.66
C SER A 2 17.72 2.20 0.64
N ASP A 3 18.80 2.91 0.91
CA ASP A 3 18.88 3.85 2.04
C ASP A 3 17.90 5.00 1.89
N GLN A 4 17.30 5.12 0.72
CA GLN A 4 16.37 6.19 0.37
C GLN A 4 15.18 6.29 1.32
N PHE A 5 14.70 5.15 1.81
CA PHE A 5 13.50 5.11 2.66
C PHE A 5 13.80 4.96 4.15
N ASP A 6 15.09 4.91 4.51
CA ASP A 6 15.49 4.70 5.90
C ASP A 6 14.93 5.77 6.84
N LYS A 7 14.90 7.01 6.40
CA LYS A 7 14.38 8.11 7.21
C LYS A 7 12.88 7.97 7.46
N PHE A 8 12.14 7.54 6.44
CA PHE A 8 10.72 7.25 6.61
C PHE A 8 10.50 6.08 7.56
N GLU A 9 11.23 5.00 7.36
CA GLU A 9 11.09 3.78 8.15
C GLU A 9 11.52 3.98 9.60
N SER A 10 12.33 5.00 9.88
CA SER A 10 12.75 5.39 11.23
C SER A 10 11.68 6.16 12.01
N LEU A 11 10.63 6.61 11.35
CA LEU A 11 9.56 7.32 12.02
C LEU A 11 8.77 6.40 12.96
N PRO A 12 8.17 6.95 14.02
CA PRO A 12 7.24 6.17 14.84
C PRO A 12 6.14 5.56 13.98
N GLU A 13 5.68 4.38 14.34
CA GLU A 13 4.66 3.65 13.60
C GLU A 13 3.43 4.51 13.32
N GLU A 14 2.97 5.27 14.30
CA GLU A 14 1.82 6.15 14.17
C GLU A 14 1.97 7.15 13.02
N ARG A 15 3.15 7.74 12.90
CA ARG A 15 3.44 8.70 11.82
C ARG A 15 3.53 8.02 10.46
N ARG A 16 4.17 6.87 10.42
CA ARG A 16 4.23 6.10 9.17
C ARG A 16 2.84 5.71 8.69
N GLU A 17 2.01 5.24 9.61
CA GLU A 17 0.63 4.85 9.29
C GLU A 17 -0.20 6.04 8.82
N ALA A 18 -0.02 7.21 9.41
CA ALA A 18 -0.73 8.42 8.98
C ALA A 18 -0.38 8.78 7.53
N ILE A 19 0.90 8.73 7.19
CA ILE A 19 1.38 9.06 5.85
C ILE A 19 0.90 8.01 4.84
N LEU A 20 1.08 6.73 5.15
CA LEU A 20 0.68 5.65 4.26
C LEU A 20 -0.84 5.59 4.08
N GLY A 21 -1.60 5.78 5.16
CA GLY A 21 -3.05 5.82 5.09
C GLY A 21 -3.57 6.96 4.23
N ALA A 22 -2.99 8.15 4.37
CA ALA A 22 -3.34 9.31 3.54
C ALA A 22 -3.05 9.04 2.07
N ALA A 23 -1.91 8.43 1.77
CA ALA A 23 -1.54 8.11 0.40
C ALA A 23 -2.44 7.03 -0.20
N ILE A 24 -2.73 5.97 0.54
CA ILE A 24 -3.62 4.90 0.09
C ILE A 24 -5.02 5.45 -0.20
N GLU A 25 -5.54 6.29 0.68
CA GLU A 25 -6.85 6.91 0.45
C GLU A 25 -6.85 7.77 -0.81
N THR A 26 -5.85 8.61 -0.98
CA THR A 26 -5.78 9.51 -2.13
C THR A 26 -5.63 8.75 -3.44
N PHE A 27 -4.74 7.77 -3.49
CA PHE A 27 -4.56 6.94 -4.69
C PHE A 27 -5.72 5.98 -4.91
N GLY A 28 -6.44 5.60 -3.88
CA GLY A 28 -7.62 4.75 -4.01
C GLY A 28 -8.84 5.50 -4.52
N ARG A 29 -8.97 6.78 -4.18
CA ARG A 29 -10.11 7.62 -4.61
C ARG A 29 -9.91 8.23 -5.98
N SER A 30 -8.67 8.36 -6.43
CA SER A 30 -8.30 8.95 -7.72
C SER A 30 -7.33 8.03 -8.43
N ASP A 31 -7.20 8.20 -9.75
CA ASP A 31 -6.12 7.52 -10.45
C ASP A 31 -4.76 8.13 -10.05
N TYR A 32 -3.68 7.49 -10.49
CA TYR A 32 -2.33 7.96 -10.18
C TYR A 32 -2.12 9.40 -10.65
N LYS A 33 -2.56 9.69 -11.89
CA LYS A 33 -2.37 11.02 -12.49
C LYS A 33 -3.12 12.11 -11.72
N GLY A 34 -4.34 11.82 -11.29
CA GLY A 34 -5.19 12.78 -10.59
C GLY A 34 -4.86 12.95 -9.12
N ALA A 35 -4.08 12.04 -8.52
CA ALA A 35 -3.75 12.10 -7.12
C ALA A 35 -2.80 13.26 -6.82
N SER A 36 -3.12 14.04 -5.79
CA SER A 36 -2.36 15.23 -5.39
C SER A 36 -1.46 14.93 -4.19
N THR A 37 -0.15 15.16 -4.35
CA THR A 37 0.80 15.03 -3.24
C THR A 37 0.55 16.09 -2.16
N GLU A 38 0.02 17.24 -2.54
CA GLU A 38 -0.38 18.27 -1.56
C GLU A 38 -1.53 17.77 -0.70
N SER A 39 -2.49 17.08 -1.30
CA SER A 39 -3.61 16.49 -0.57
C SER A 39 -3.12 15.39 0.38
N ILE A 40 -2.19 14.56 -0.07
CA ILE A 40 -1.60 13.49 0.76
C ILE A 40 -0.92 14.11 1.98
N ALA A 41 -0.08 15.11 1.77
CA ALA A 41 0.63 15.78 2.86
C ALA A 41 -0.34 16.42 3.86
N ALA A 42 -1.37 17.11 3.36
CA ALA A 42 -2.37 17.74 4.20
C ALA A 42 -3.12 16.72 5.07
N LYS A 43 -3.54 15.60 4.48
CA LYS A 43 -4.22 14.54 5.21
C LYS A 43 -3.32 13.88 6.25
N ALA A 44 -2.04 13.76 5.95
CA ALA A 44 -1.06 13.18 6.87
C ALA A 44 -0.61 14.16 7.95
N GLY A 45 -0.97 15.43 7.84
CA GLY A 45 -0.58 16.46 8.79
C GLY A 45 0.88 16.89 8.69
N ILE A 46 1.46 16.80 7.49
CA ILE A 46 2.85 17.21 7.24
C ILE A 46 2.92 18.18 6.06
N SER A 47 4.07 18.84 5.90
CA SER A 47 4.30 19.71 4.76
C SER A 47 4.59 18.87 3.52
N LYS A 48 4.33 19.45 2.34
CA LYS A 48 4.70 18.83 1.06
C LYS A 48 6.20 18.61 0.97
N GLY A 49 6.99 19.56 1.47
CA GLY A 49 8.44 19.42 1.49
C GLY A 49 8.91 18.22 2.30
N LEU A 50 8.28 17.98 3.45
CA LEU A 50 8.63 16.84 4.27
C LEU A 50 8.24 15.53 3.59
N LEU A 51 7.11 15.51 2.91
CA LEU A 51 6.70 14.33 2.15
C LEU A 51 7.76 13.99 1.08
N PHE A 52 8.25 14.99 0.35
CA PHE A 52 9.27 14.77 -0.67
C PHE A 52 10.66 14.49 -0.08
N PHE A 53 10.87 14.85 1.16
CA PHE A 53 12.09 14.45 1.87
C PHE A 53 12.12 12.94 2.10
N TYR A 54 10.97 12.33 2.40
CA TYR A 54 10.87 10.89 2.58
C TYR A 54 10.79 10.13 1.25
N PHE A 55 10.01 10.66 0.34
CA PHE A 55 9.76 10.02 -0.97
C PHE A 55 10.08 11.04 -2.05
N LYS A 56 11.08 10.79 -2.79
CA LYS A 56 11.66 11.69 -3.77
C LYS A 56 10.61 12.34 -4.69
N ASN A 57 9.59 11.59 -5.09
CA ASN A 57 8.51 12.07 -5.95
C ASN A 57 7.26 11.20 -5.77
N LYS A 58 6.18 11.58 -6.45
CA LYS A 58 4.91 10.86 -6.36
C LYS A 58 5.04 9.40 -6.81
N LYS A 59 5.81 9.15 -7.85
CA LYS A 59 6.03 7.80 -8.38
C LYS A 59 6.70 6.90 -7.35
N GLU A 60 7.74 7.40 -6.68
CA GLU A 60 8.43 6.63 -5.65
C GLU A 60 7.53 6.32 -4.46
N LEU A 61 6.70 7.28 -4.05
CA LEU A 61 5.72 7.06 -3.00
C LEU A 61 4.73 5.96 -3.40
N TYR A 62 4.19 6.06 -4.61
CA TYR A 62 3.22 5.09 -5.13
C TYR A 62 3.81 3.67 -5.16
N LEU A 63 5.02 3.54 -5.71
CA LEU A 63 5.66 2.23 -5.83
C LEU A 63 6.03 1.64 -4.47
N TYR A 64 6.44 2.49 -3.53
CA TYR A 64 6.70 2.05 -2.16
C TYR A 64 5.44 1.44 -1.55
N ILE A 65 4.30 2.11 -1.71
CA ILE A 65 3.03 1.61 -1.18
C ILE A 65 2.65 0.28 -1.81
N VAL A 66 2.78 0.16 -3.13
CA VAL A 66 2.46 -1.08 -3.83
C VAL A 66 3.27 -2.24 -3.27
N GLU A 67 4.58 -2.06 -3.12
CA GLU A 67 5.47 -3.11 -2.64
C GLU A 67 5.18 -3.50 -1.19
N HIS A 68 4.99 -2.50 -0.33
CA HIS A 68 4.85 -2.75 1.11
C HIS A 68 3.43 -3.08 1.53
N LEU A 69 2.42 -2.63 0.79
CA LEU A 69 1.04 -2.97 1.06
C LEU A 69 0.80 -4.46 0.85
N MET A 70 1.32 -5.02 -0.23
CA MET A 70 1.17 -6.44 -0.51
C MET A 70 1.80 -7.29 0.59
N GLU A 71 2.97 -6.88 1.07
CA GLU A 71 3.63 -7.56 2.18
C GLU A 71 2.79 -7.49 3.45
N ARG A 72 2.23 -6.33 3.77
CA ARG A 72 1.40 -6.15 4.97
C ARG A 72 0.10 -6.93 4.88
N VAL A 73 -0.55 -6.93 3.73
CA VAL A 73 -1.78 -7.70 3.50
C VAL A 73 -1.50 -9.19 3.70
N SER A 74 -0.41 -9.66 3.15
CA SER A 74 0.00 -11.06 3.29
C SER A 74 0.17 -11.44 4.76
N LYS A 75 0.84 -10.59 5.54
CA LYS A 75 1.05 -10.85 6.98
C LYS A 75 -0.24 -10.85 7.79
N ILE A 76 -1.20 -10.02 7.41
CA ILE A 76 -2.50 -9.95 8.10
C ILE A 76 -3.36 -11.18 7.77
N VAL A 77 -3.39 -11.57 6.50
CA VAL A 77 -4.25 -12.65 6.03
C VAL A 77 -3.65 -14.03 6.34
N VAL A 78 -2.33 -14.15 6.18
CA VAL A 78 -1.59 -15.41 6.39
C VAL A 78 -0.73 -15.26 7.64
N ASP A 79 -1.36 -15.43 8.79
CA ASP A 79 -0.67 -15.43 10.08
C ASP A 79 -0.47 -16.87 10.59
N ASP A 80 0.02 -17.02 11.82
CA ASP A 80 0.28 -18.34 12.40
C ASP A 80 -0.97 -19.20 12.43
N GLY A 81 -2.13 -18.61 12.69
CA GLY A 81 -3.39 -19.32 12.70
C GLY A 81 -3.79 -19.92 11.36
N PHE A 82 -3.36 -19.29 10.27
CA PHE A 82 -3.61 -19.79 8.92
C PHE A 82 -3.04 -21.20 8.72
N TYR A 83 -1.84 -21.44 9.22
CA TYR A 83 -1.16 -22.73 9.05
C TYR A 83 -1.68 -23.83 9.97
N GLU A 84 -2.48 -23.48 10.98
CA GLU A 84 -3.06 -24.44 11.91
C GLU A 84 -4.41 -25.01 11.43
N ILE A 85 -4.95 -24.47 10.34
CA ILE A 85 -6.27 -24.84 9.84
C ILE A 85 -6.14 -25.90 8.75
N ASP A 86 -6.73 -27.08 8.99
CA ASP A 86 -6.70 -28.19 8.04
C ASP A 86 -7.94 -28.24 7.15
N ASP A 87 -9.06 -27.70 7.63
CA ASP A 87 -10.33 -27.74 6.90
C ASP A 87 -10.43 -26.60 5.91
N PHE A 88 -10.77 -26.92 4.64
CA PHE A 88 -10.87 -25.94 3.57
C PHE A 88 -11.90 -24.84 3.87
N PHE A 89 -13.07 -25.22 4.38
CA PHE A 89 -14.13 -24.24 4.65
C PHE A 89 -13.78 -23.33 5.82
N GLU A 90 -13.13 -23.89 6.85
CA GLU A 90 -12.63 -23.07 7.96
C GLU A 90 -11.55 -22.11 7.48
N LEU A 91 -10.65 -22.57 6.61
CA LEU A 91 -9.58 -21.74 6.04
C LEU A 91 -10.18 -20.60 5.22
N PHE A 92 -11.16 -20.90 4.38
CA PHE A 92 -11.86 -19.90 3.59
C PHE A 92 -12.52 -18.85 4.48
N HIS A 93 -13.23 -19.29 5.50
CA HIS A 93 -13.89 -18.40 6.46
C HIS A 93 -12.87 -17.54 7.21
N TYR A 94 -11.79 -18.15 7.65
CA TYR A 94 -10.71 -17.45 8.37
C TYR A 94 -10.10 -16.35 7.54
N THR A 95 -9.72 -16.65 6.29
CA THR A 95 -9.11 -15.65 5.41
C THR A 95 -10.10 -14.55 5.03
N ALA A 96 -11.36 -14.90 4.80
CA ALA A 96 -12.40 -13.91 4.49
C ALA A 96 -12.62 -12.94 5.66
N THR A 97 -12.64 -13.47 6.88
CA THR A 97 -12.79 -12.66 8.09
C THR A 97 -11.61 -11.72 8.28
N ARG A 98 -10.39 -12.22 8.06
CA ARG A 98 -9.18 -11.40 8.18
C ARG A 98 -9.15 -10.29 7.13
N LYS A 99 -9.53 -10.59 5.89
CA LYS A 99 -9.62 -9.58 4.83
C LYS A 99 -10.65 -8.51 5.16
N ARG A 100 -11.79 -8.91 5.69
CA ARG A 100 -12.84 -7.98 6.11
C ARG A 100 -12.34 -7.01 7.18
N ALA A 101 -11.69 -7.55 8.21
CA ALA A 101 -11.13 -6.74 9.29
C ALA A 101 -10.08 -5.75 8.76
N MET A 102 -9.26 -6.18 7.82
CA MET A 102 -8.27 -5.32 7.18
C MET A 102 -8.93 -4.17 6.42
N LEU A 103 -9.99 -4.45 5.66
CA LEU A 103 -10.71 -3.43 4.89
C LEU A 103 -11.37 -2.39 5.81
N GLU A 104 -11.83 -2.80 6.97
CA GLU A 104 -12.39 -1.87 7.96
C GLU A 104 -11.30 -1.00 8.58
N LYS A 105 -10.12 -1.57 8.81
CA LYS A 105 -8.99 -0.86 9.42
C LYS A 105 -8.32 0.10 8.45
N ILE A 106 -8.21 -0.27 7.18
CA ILE A 106 -7.53 0.53 6.16
C ILE A 106 -8.51 0.75 4.99
N PRO A 107 -9.36 1.79 5.08
CA PRO A 107 -10.28 2.13 4.00
C PRO A 107 -9.52 2.38 2.69
N TYR A 108 -10.16 2.10 1.59
CA TYR A 108 -9.63 2.29 0.23
C TYR A 108 -8.50 1.35 -0.17
N VAL A 109 -8.13 0.37 0.68
CA VAL A 109 -7.11 -0.63 0.32
C VAL A 109 -7.55 -1.40 -0.93
N LEU A 110 -8.81 -1.80 -1.00
CA LEU A 110 -9.32 -2.53 -2.15
C LEU A 110 -9.28 -1.67 -3.41
N ASP A 111 -9.76 -0.43 -3.31
CA ASP A 111 -9.75 0.51 -4.44
C ASP A 111 -8.32 0.75 -4.93
N PHE A 112 -7.40 0.97 -4.01
CA PHE A 112 -5.99 1.16 -4.33
C PHE A 112 -5.42 -0.10 -4.99
N SER A 113 -5.71 -1.27 -4.45
CA SER A 113 -5.19 -2.55 -4.97
C SER A 113 -5.66 -2.82 -6.39
N ILE A 114 -6.93 -2.53 -6.68
CA ILE A 114 -7.47 -2.70 -8.03
C ILE A 114 -6.77 -1.76 -9.01
N ARG A 115 -6.61 -0.50 -8.65
CA ARG A 115 -5.93 0.49 -9.49
C ARG A 115 -4.46 0.15 -9.70
N ALA A 116 -3.81 -0.39 -8.66
CA ALA A 116 -2.40 -0.78 -8.74
C ALA A 116 -2.20 -2.02 -9.61
N TYR A 117 -3.16 -2.95 -9.57
CA TYR A 117 -3.08 -4.15 -10.39
C TYR A 117 -3.29 -3.84 -11.89
N TYR A 118 -4.18 -2.89 -12.20
CA TYR A 118 -4.47 -2.45 -13.56
C TYR A 118 -4.12 -0.97 -13.72
N PRO A 119 -2.82 -0.61 -13.68
CA PRO A 119 -2.44 0.80 -13.71
C PRO A 119 -2.76 1.44 -15.07
N GLU A 120 -3.46 2.56 -15.02
CA GLU A 120 -3.84 3.31 -16.22
C GLU A 120 -2.68 4.16 -16.74
N HIS A 121 -1.81 4.65 -15.84
CA HIS A 121 -0.70 5.50 -16.22
C HIS A 121 0.43 4.65 -16.81
N LYS A 122 0.86 5.00 -18.03
CA LYS A 122 1.86 4.22 -18.76
C LYS A 122 3.17 4.05 -17.99
N ASP A 123 3.67 5.12 -17.38
CA ASP A 123 4.92 5.09 -16.64
C ASP A 123 4.88 4.10 -15.47
N ILE A 124 3.77 4.10 -14.74
CA ILE A 124 3.56 3.16 -13.63
C ILE A 124 3.44 1.74 -14.18
N ARG A 125 2.66 1.56 -15.25
CA ARG A 125 2.44 0.25 -15.86
C ARG A 125 3.76 -0.37 -16.33
N ASP A 126 4.58 0.39 -17.02
CA ASP A 126 5.85 -0.09 -17.54
C ASP A 126 6.80 -0.48 -16.40
N THR A 127 6.86 0.33 -15.36
CA THR A 127 7.69 0.05 -14.19
C THR A 127 7.23 -1.21 -13.47
N MET A 128 5.92 -1.36 -13.28
CA MET A 128 5.37 -2.51 -12.57
C MET A 128 5.50 -3.80 -13.37
N ASP A 129 5.38 -3.73 -14.69
CA ASP A 129 5.59 -4.91 -15.53
C ASP A 129 7.01 -5.45 -15.38
N GLY A 130 8.00 -4.57 -15.23
CA GLY A 130 9.37 -4.96 -14.98
C GLY A 130 9.61 -5.53 -13.58
N ARG A 131 8.70 -5.30 -12.63
CA ARG A 131 8.82 -5.77 -11.24
C ARG A 131 7.99 -7.02 -10.95
N ARG A 132 7.03 -7.35 -11.81
CA ARG A 132 6.20 -8.53 -11.60
C ARG A 132 7.01 -9.80 -11.80
N PRO A 133 6.79 -10.84 -10.97
CA PRO A 133 7.42 -12.13 -11.20
C PRO A 133 7.01 -12.68 -12.56
N VAL A 134 7.95 -13.34 -13.23
CA VAL A 134 7.64 -13.98 -14.50
C VAL A 134 6.69 -15.14 -14.22
N SER A 135 5.51 -15.07 -14.82
CA SER A 135 4.52 -16.12 -14.75
C SER A 135 4.97 -17.28 -15.63
N THR A 136 5.21 -18.43 -15.05
CA THR A 136 5.55 -19.63 -15.79
C THR A 136 4.36 -20.55 -15.89
#